data_b294600919886c45dba0aa1bf3cee623
#
_entry.id   b294600919886c45dba0aa1bf3cee623
#
_cell.length_a   1.000
_cell.length_b   1.000
_cell.length_c   1.000
_cell.angle_alpha   90.00
_cell.angle_beta   90.00
_cell.angle_gamma   90.00
#
_symmetry.space_group_name_H-M   'P 1'
#
loop_
_entity.id
_entity.type
_entity.pdbx_description
1 polymer ?
#
loop_
_entity_poly.entity_id
_entity_poly.type
_entity_poly.pdbx_seq_one_letter_code
_entity_poly.pdbx_strand_id
1 'polypeptide(L)'
;MTGARGTTRARLWVVSLVLGLLACGGEPEPGGRVLLVGIDGASPRIVRPLLEQGRLPNLARIAEQGVSGPLKSLHPLLSPRVWTTVATGKTPKRHGIENWVTPVRDGPQRLYLSSDRKVHALWNIASGAGRSVATVNWLVTYPPEPIRGVMITDHALPGATEGKKFMRNLFAEAPAPDDDASLGEGSGPVTWPDSWIPRVAAAAEAEGALTPIGDPFVTATLPSWVLRDKLSAYYRQDETLARIALEVEAETRPDVMMVLFQGIDRSSHMLWGMVEPAELYPESLHPSAAEREGGLEALRRYYEYSDALIGLLVERFGPDDLIMVVSDHGFEAGVTWKIMTGTHNSPKAEDGVLFARGRRIRHGEAEGVSVTDVTPTILTWLGLPVGQDMDGEPAAFLDARARTVATYETKPIPRLATGPSGAEETYIEQLRELGYVE
;
A
#
# COMPACT_ATOMS: atom_id res chain seq x y z
N MET A 1 78.63 25.37 62.81
CA MET A 1 79.11 23.99 63.00
C MET A 1 77.89 23.13 63.16
N THR A 2 77.88 22.00 62.63
CA THR A 2 76.77 20.99 62.62
C THR A 2 75.62 21.21 61.71
N GLY A 3 75.66 20.60 60.53
CA GLY A 3 74.57 20.49 59.54
C GLY A 3 73.63 19.38 59.86
N ALA A 4 72.39 19.61 59.67
CA ALA A 4 71.35 18.58 59.72
C ALA A 4 70.87 18.26 58.28
N ARG A 5 71.05 17.01 57.87
CA ARG A 5 70.55 16.49 56.60
C ARG A 5 69.08 16.09 56.73
N GLY A 6 68.22 16.80 56.03
CA GLY A 6 66.79 16.45 55.88
C GLY A 6 66.61 15.49 54.80
N THR A 7 66.07 14.32 55.10
CA THR A 7 65.68 13.28 54.16
C THR A 7 64.25 13.53 53.64
N THR A 8 64.09 13.90 52.35
CA THR A 8 62.80 14.07 51.69
C THR A 8 62.28 12.72 51.26
N ARG A 9 61.23 12.26 51.93
CA ARG A 9 60.43 11.06 51.45
C ARG A 9 59.51 11.43 50.31
N ALA A 10 59.81 10.95 49.11
CA ALA A 10 58.92 11.03 47.98
C ALA A 10 57.71 10.09 48.20
N ARG A 11 56.51 10.66 48.29
CA ARG A 11 55.28 9.91 48.29
C ARG A 11 54.90 9.64 46.82
N LEU A 12 55.03 8.38 46.37
CA LEU A 12 54.43 7.91 45.11
C LEU A 12 52.88 7.91 45.25
N TRP A 13 52.22 8.73 44.45
CA TRP A 13 50.78 8.62 44.22
C TRP A 13 50.57 7.62 43.10
N VAL A 14 50.04 6.45 43.44
CA VAL A 14 49.52 5.48 42.45
C VAL A 14 48.17 6.03 42.01
N VAL A 15 48.14 6.62 40.82
CA VAL A 15 46.88 6.98 40.14
C VAL A 15 46.37 5.72 39.50
N SER A 16 45.40 5.03 40.11
CA SER A 16 44.64 3.95 39.52
C SER A 16 43.74 4.50 38.41
N LEU A 17 44.19 4.34 37.17
CA LEU A 17 43.36 4.64 35.98
C LEU A 17 42.30 3.55 35.86
N VAL A 18 41.10 3.79 36.38
CA VAL A 18 39.91 2.98 36.10
C VAL A 18 39.50 3.34 34.72
N LEU A 19 39.90 2.54 33.72
CA LEU A 19 39.28 2.53 32.39
C LEU A 19 37.85 2.03 32.56
N GLY A 20 36.92 2.94 32.72
CA GLY A 20 35.49 2.68 32.51
C GLY A 20 35.29 2.33 31.04
N LEU A 21 35.08 1.07 30.73
CA LEU A 21 34.45 0.61 29.48
C LEU A 21 33.03 1.18 29.51
N LEU A 22 32.86 2.40 29.04
CA LEU A 22 31.59 2.91 28.57
C LEU A 22 31.24 2.05 27.34
N ALA A 23 30.43 1.04 27.57
CA ALA A 23 29.69 0.38 26.47
C ALA A 23 28.87 1.51 25.81
N CYS A 24 29.42 2.09 24.76
CA CYS A 24 28.68 2.93 23.84
C CYS A 24 27.63 2.08 23.17
N GLY A 25 26.50 1.88 23.83
CA GLY A 25 25.26 1.58 23.18
C GLY A 25 24.81 2.87 22.47
N GLY A 26 25.48 3.20 21.36
CA GLY A 26 25.05 4.29 20.50
C GLY A 26 23.60 4.08 20.14
N GLU A 27 22.77 5.14 20.22
CA GLU A 27 21.42 5.09 19.65
C GLU A 27 21.54 4.59 18.20
N PRO A 28 20.70 3.65 17.77
CA PRO A 28 20.73 3.21 16.39
C PRO A 28 20.52 4.42 15.49
N GLU A 29 21.50 4.72 14.64
CA GLU A 29 21.36 5.79 13.66
C GLU A 29 20.08 5.57 12.87
N PRO A 30 19.21 6.59 12.71
CA PRO A 30 18.03 6.45 11.88
C PRO A 30 18.44 6.11 10.46
N GLY A 31 17.67 5.24 9.82
CA GLY A 31 17.82 4.93 8.40
C GLY A 31 17.54 6.15 7.52
N GLY A 32 17.79 6.01 6.22
CA GLY A 32 17.36 6.96 5.21
C GLY A 32 15.83 7.07 5.12
N ARG A 33 15.35 7.73 4.07
CA ARG A 33 13.92 7.84 3.76
C ARG A 33 13.29 6.46 3.54
N VAL A 34 11.97 6.42 3.53
CA VAL A 34 11.18 5.20 3.28
C VAL A 34 10.25 5.42 2.10
N LEU A 35 10.25 4.49 1.16
CA LEU A 35 9.21 4.32 0.16
C LEU A 35 8.50 2.98 0.42
N LEU A 36 7.22 3.04 0.76
CA LEU A 36 6.33 1.90 0.83
C LEU A 36 5.35 1.95 -0.34
N VAL A 37 5.46 1.00 -1.26
CA VAL A 37 4.51 0.84 -2.37
C VAL A 37 3.64 -0.37 -2.09
N GLY A 38 2.33 -0.15 -2.01
CA GLY A 38 1.32 -1.19 -2.01
C GLY A 38 0.86 -1.49 -3.44
N ILE A 39 0.76 -2.77 -3.77
CA ILE A 39 0.17 -3.25 -5.02
C ILE A 39 -0.95 -4.20 -4.64
N ASP A 40 -2.18 -3.72 -4.72
CA ASP A 40 -3.36 -4.53 -4.37
C ASP A 40 -3.48 -5.74 -5.31
N GLY A 41 -3.61 -6.94 -4.74
CA GLY A 41 -3.90 -8.16 -5.47
C GLY A 41 -2.76 -8.74 -6.34
N ALA A 42 -1.49 -8.33 -6.13
CA ALA A 42 -0.40 -8.87 -6.93
C ALA A 42 -0.04 -10.31 -6.52
N SER A 43 -0.49 -11.27 -7.35
CA SER A 43 -0.34 -12.69 -7.10
C SER A 43 1.06 -13.22 -7.43
N PRO A 44 1.65 -14.06 -6.55
CA PRO A 44 2.91 -14.76 -6.83
C PRO A 44 2.83 -15.66 -8.07
N ARG A 45 1.63 -16.13 -8.48
CA ARG A 45 1.42 -16.95 -9.68
C ARG A 45 1.69 -16.21 -10.99
N ILE A 46 1.60 -14.87 -10.98
CA ILE A 46 1.96 -14.02 -12.12
C ILE A 46 3.36 -13.42 -11.92
N VAL A 47 3.65 -12.95 -10.71
CA VAL A 47 4.93 -12.27 -10.41
C VAL A 47 6.13 -13.19 -10.64
N ARG A 48 6.13 -14.43 -10.13
CA ARG A 48 7.28 -15.35 -10.24
C ARG A 48 7.65 -15.66 -11.69
N PRO A 49 6.71 -16.13 -12.56
CA PRO A 49 7.04 -16.38 -13.95
C PRO A 49 7.53 -15.14 -14.71
N LEU A 50 6.98 -13.96 -14.41
CA LEU A 50 7.42 -12.72 -15.05
C LEU A 50 8.82 -12.29 -14.59
N LEU A 51 9.19 -12.50 -13.33
CA LEU A 51 10.56 -12.31 -12.83
C LEU A 51 11.53 -13.24 -13.53
N GLU A 52 11.22 -14.54 -13.63
CA GLU A 52 12.04 -15.55 -14.31
C GLU A 52 12.23 -15.21 -15.80
N GLN A 53 11.25 -14.58 -16.44
CA GLN A 53 11.32 -14.12 -17.83
C GLN A 53 12.01 -12.77 -17.99
N GLY A 54 12.44 -12.12 -16.90
CA GLY A 54 13.04 -10.77 -16.93
C GLY A 54 12.06 -9.64 -17.29
N ARG A 55 10.74 -9.88 -17.16
CA ARG A 55 9.69 -8.93 -17.52
C ARG A 55 9.35 -7.92 -16.41
N LEU A 56 9.87 -8.11 -15.20
CA LEU A 56 9.71 -7.20 -14.04
C LEU A 56 11.09 -6.70 -13.56
N PRO A 57 11.80 -5.89 -14.36
CA PRO A 57 13.19 -5.53 -14.08
C PRO A 57 13.39 -4.69 -12.82
N ASN A 58 12.39 -3.90 -12.40
CA ASN A 58 12.49 -3.05 -11.22
C ASN A 58 12.29 -3.86 -9.93
N LEU A 59 11.31 -4.77 -9.89
CA LEU A 59 11.14 -5.72 -8.79
C LEU A 59 12.33 -6.69 -8.69
N ALA A 60 12.85 -7.19 -9.83
CA ALA A 60 14.05 -8.01 -9.85
C ALA A 60 15.24 -7.28 -9.22
N ARG A 61 15.47 -6.02 -9.57
CA ARG A 61 16.54 -5.18 -9.00
C ARG A 61 16.38 -4.99 -7.48
N ILE A 62 15.15 -4.79 -6.99
CA ILE A 62 14.90 -4.69 -5.54
C ILE A 62 15.26 -6.01 -4.86
N ALA A 63 14.84 -7.15 -5.42
CA ALA A 63 15.15 -8.48 -4.90
C ALA A 63 16.66 -8.77 -4.88
N GLU A 64 17.38 -8.44 -5.96
CA GLU A 64 18.84 -8.60 -6.07
C GLU A 64 19.60 -7.74 -5.06
N GLN A 65 19.08 -6.55 -4.73
CA GLN A 65 19.70 -5.62 -3.78
C GLN A 65 19.22 -5.82 -2.33
N GLY A 66 18.38 -6.80 -2.07
CA GLY A 66 17.82 -7.03 -0.76
C GLY A 66 17.12 -8.38 -0.62
N VAL A 67 15.82 -8.37 -0.34
CA VAL A 67 15.02 -9.59 -0.15
C VAL A 67 13.76 -9.58 -1.00
N SER A 68 13.27 -10.78 -1.33
CA SER A 68 11.91 -10.99 -1.82
C SER A 68 11.32 -12.28 -1.24
N GLY A 69 10.01 -12.35 -1.15
CA GLY A 69 9.34 -13.54 -0.63
C GLY A 69 7.82 -13.38 -0.50
N PRO A 70 7.13 -14.36 0.08
CA PRO A 70 5.73 -14.25 0.38
C PRO A 70 5.49 -13.25 1.53
N LEU A 71 4.40 -12.51 1.46
CA LEU A 71 3.90 -11.70 2.55
C LEU A 71 2.60 -12.33 3.06
N LYS A 72 2.66 -12.94 4.25
CA LYS A 72 1.52 -13.59 4.85
C LYS A 72 0.40 -12.61 5.17
N SER A 73 -0.78 -12.88 4.67
CA SER A 73 -1.95 -12.03 4.83
C SER A 73 -2.89 -12.47 5.96
N LEU A 74 -4.00 -11.75 6.13
CA LEU A 74 -5.02 -11.98 7.18
C LEU A 74 -6.39 -12.27 6.56
N HIS A 75 -6.86 -13.49 6.69
CA HIS A 75 -8.21 -13.85 6.22
C HIS A 75 -9.33 -13.29 7.13
N PRO A 76 -10.48 -12.91 6.51
CA PRO A 76 -10.72 -12.78 5.08
C PRO A 76 -9.86 -11.69 4.44
N LEU A 77 -9.48 -11.90 3.17
CA LEU A 77 -8.59 -11.02 2.41
C LEU A 77 -9.36 -9.80 1.87
N LEU A 78 -9.78 -8.93 2.75
CA LEU A 78 -10.51 -7.70 2.40
C LEU A 78 -9.55 -6.51 2.43
N SER A 79 -9.34 -5.86 1.29
CA SER A 79 -8.29 -4.84 1.12
C SER A 79 -8.29 -3.73 2.19
N PRO A 80 -9.44 -3.12 2.60
CA PRO A 80 -9.42 -2.10 3.67
C PRO A 80 -8.89 -2.65 5.00
N ARG A 81 -9.26 -3.89 5.31
CA ARG A 81 -8.84 -4.60 6.50
C ARG A 81 -7.33 -4.87 6.49
N VAL A 82 -6.82 -5.39 5.37
CA VAL A 82 -5.41 -5.76 5.25
C VAL A 82 -4.53 -4.52 5.13
N TRP A 83 -4.90 -3.54 4.30
CA TRP A 83 -4.12 -2.30 4.14
C TRP A 83 -4.10 -1.44 5.43
N THR A 84 -5.15 -1.47 6.24
CA THR A 84 -5.12 -0.85 7.57
C THR A 84 -4.20 -1.62 8.52
N THR A 85 -4.14 -2.96 8.42
CA THR A 85 -3.18 -3.78 9.19
C THR A 85 -1.74 -3.44 8.80
N VAL A 86 -1.42 -3.36 7.49
CA VAL A 86 -0.11 -2.92 6.99
C VAL A 86 0.29 -1.56 7.57
N ALA A 87 -0.64 -0.61 7.59
CA ALA A 87 -0.38 0.76 8.04
C ALA A 87 -0.29 0.91 9.57
N THR A 88 -0.77 -0.05 10.34
CA THR A 88 -0.84 0.07 11.81
C THR A 88 0.02 -0.94 12.58
N GLY A 89 0.40 -2.04 11.93
CA GLY A 89 1.02 -3.19 12.61
C GLY A 89 0.09 -3.90 13.58
N LYS A 90 -1.22 -3.67 13.48
CA LYS A 90 -2.26 -4.20 14.38
C LYS A 90 -3.33 -4.91 13.58
N THR A 91 -3.92 -5.95 14.17
CA THR A 91 -5.01 -6.73 13.56
C THR A 91 -6.34 -5.96 13.54
N PRO A 92 -7.30 -6.35 12.70
CA PRO A 92 -8.62 -5.72 12.58
C PRO A 92 -9.36 -5.58 13.92
N LYS A 93 -9.22 -6.55 14.79
CA LYS A 93 -9.80 -6.49 16.15
C LYS A 93 -9.30 -5.29 16.95
N ARG A 94 -8.05 -4.85 16.73
CA ARG A 94 -7.46 -3.69 17.40
C ARG A 94 -7.71 -2.39 16.65
N HIS A 95 -7.50 -2.38 15.33
CA HIS A 95 -7.65 -1.14 14.56
C HIS A 95 -9.09 -0.81 14.18
N GLY A 96 -10.02 -1.77 14.23
CA GLY A 96 -11.47 -1.55 14.10
C GLY A 96 -12.00 -1.55 12.66
N ILE A 97 -11.16 -1.71 11.63
CA ILE A 97 -11.58 -1.80 10.23
C ILE A 97 -11.65 -3.28 9.85
N GLU A 98 -12.86 -3.79 9.66
CA GLU A 98 -13.10 -5.22 9.45
C GLU A 98 -13.56 -5.58 8.03
N ASN A 99 -14.10 -4.62 7.30
CA ASN A 99 -14.70 -4.81 5.97
C ASN A 99 -14.59 -3.49 5.17
N TRP A 100 -15.25 -3.44 4.03
CA TRP A 100 -15.47 -2.22 3.24
C TRP A 100 -16.51 -1.31 3.89
N VAL A 101 -17.56 -1.89 4.44
CA VAL A 101 -18.70 -1.17 5.03
C VAL A 101 -18.91 -1.55 6.49
N THR A 102 -19.51 -0.62 7.24
CA THR A 102 -19.87 -0.84 8.65
C THR A 102 -20.98 -1.88 8.80
N PRO A 103 -21.05 -2.63 9.93
CA PRO A 103 -22.12 -3.58 10.16
C PRO A 103 -23.49 -2.92 10.24
N VAL A 104 -24.51 -3.54 9.67
CA VAL A 104 -25.92 -3.04 9.72
C VAL A 104 -26.44 -2.79 11.13
N ARG A 105 -25.96 -3.58 12.11
CA ARG A 105 -26.34 -3.42 13.54
C ARG A 105 -25.97 -2.06 14.13
N ASP A 106 -25.00 -1.38 13.51
CA ASP A 106 -24.48 -0.09 13.99
C ASP A 106 -25.11 1.12 13.26
N GLY A 107 -26.18 0.87 12.49
CA GLY A 107 -26.89 1.86 11.69
C GLY A 107 -26.98 1.48 10.20
N PRO A 108 -27.38 2.40 9.30
CA PRO A 108 -27.31 2.15 7.85
C PRO A 108 -25.86 1.84 7.44
N GLN A 109 -25.70 0.88 6.53
CA GLN A 109 -24.37 0.55 6.00
C GLN A 109 -23.75 1.79 5.35
N ARG A 110 -22.51 2.07 5.71
CA ARG A 110 -21.68 3.09 5.09
C ARG A 110 -20.25 2.58 4.97
N LEU A 111 -19.46 3.20 4.12
CA LEU A 111 -18.03 2.91 4.05
C LEU A 111 -17.34 3.15 5.40
N TYR A 112 -16.32 2.33 5.68
CA TYR A 112 -15.40 2.68 6.73
C TYR A 112 -14.59 3.92 6.35
N LEU A 113 -14.49 4.85 7.27
CA LEU A 113 -13.78 6.11 7.15
C LEU A 113 -12.51 6.12 8.00
N SER A 114 -11.60 7.04 7.75
CA SER A 114 -10.42 7.25 8.60
C SER A 114 -10.80 7.44 10.07
N SER A 115 -11.98 8.04 10.32
CA SER A 115 -12.54 8.27 11.67
C SER A 115 -12.94 6.99 12.41
N ASP A 116 -13.16 5.88 11.72
CA ASP A 116 -13.52 4.60 12.33
C ASP A 116 -12.28 3.84 12.83
N ARG A 117 -11.09 4.17 12.30
CA ARG A 117 -9.85 3.58 12.78
C ARG A 117 -9.58 3.99 14.22
N LYS A 118 -9.35 3.02 15.09
CA LYS A 118 -9.23 3.20 16.55
C LYS A 118 -7.79 3.43 17.01
N VAL A 119 -6.78 3.26 16.15
CA VAL A 119 -5.36 3.28 16.48
C VAL A 119 -4.57 4.17 15.53
N HIS A 120 -3.40 4.64 15.96
CA HIS A 120 -2.50 5.40 15.11
C HIS A 120 -1.94 4.53 13.97
N ALA A 121 -1.92 5.09 12.77
CA ALA A 121 -1.23 4.51 11.64
C ALA A 121 0.20 5.05 11.53
N LEU A 122 1.02 4.44 10.67
CA LEU A 122 2.42 4.82 10.42
C LEU A 122 2.56 6.33 10.15
N TRP A 123 1.67 6.91 9.35
CA TRP A 123 1.69 8.34 9.06
C TRP A 123 1.44 9.23 10.29
N ASN A 124 0.60 8.80 11.23
CA ASN A 124 0.38 9.52 12.48
C ASN A 124 1.60 9.42 13.39
N ILE A 125 2.16 8.21 13.51
CA ILE A 125 3.33 7.94 14.37
C ILE A 125 4.54 8.70 13.86
N ALA A 126 4.86 8.60 12.57
CA ALA A 126 5.98 9.28 11.96
C ALA A 126 5.82 10.81 12.03
N SER A 127 4.65 11.33 11.69
CA SER A 127 4.32 12.75 11.79
C SER A 127 4.45 13.26 13.23
N GLY A 128 3.93 12.52 14.21
CA GLY A 128 4.04 12.84 15.63
C GLY A 128 5.49 12.83 16.16
N ALA A 129 6.37 12.06 15.51
CA ALA A 129 7.81 12.04 15.77
C ALA A 129 8.60 13.13 14.99
N GLY A 130 7.91 14.04 14.29
CA GLY A 130 8.51 15.15 13.54
C GLY A 130 9.01 14.77 12.14
N ARG A 131 8.73 13.56 11.65
CA ARG A 131 9.05 13.14 10.27
C ARG A 131 8.02 13.70 9.29
N SER A 132 8.48 14.09 8.11
CA SER A 132 7.59 14.44 7.02
C SER A 132 7.03 13.17 6.35
N VAL A 133 5.71 13.18 6.05
CA VAL A 133 5.01 12.01 5.52
C VAL A 133 4.19 12.38 4.31
N ALA A 134 4.21 11.53 3.28
CA ALA A 134 3.28 11.58 2.18
C ALA A 134 2.52 10.26 2.07
N THR A 135 1.19 10.33 1.92
CA THR A 135 0.35 9.17 1.60
C THR A 135 -0.45 9.46 0.34
N VAL A 136 -0.48 8.53 -0.61
CA VAL A 136 -1.23 8.65 -1.85
C VAL A 136 -2.08 7.40 -2.03
N ASN A 137 -3.40 7.60 -2.06
CA ASN A 137 -4.42 6.57 -2.30
C ASN A 137 -4.41 5.40 -1.30
N TRP A 138 -3.88 5.58 -0.09
CA TRP A 138 -3.94 4.51 0.92
C TRP A 138 -5.37 4.33 1.39
N LEU A 139 -5.86 3.08 1.49
CA LEU A 139 -7.25 2.80 1.86
C LEU A 139 -7.60 3.27 3.27
N VAL A 140 -8.84 3.68 3.46
CA VAL A 140 -9.40 4.19 4.72
C VAL A 140 -8.65 5.43 5.21
N THR A 141 -8.30 6.31 4.28
CA THR A 141 -7.68 7.62 4.59
C THR A 141 -8.65 8.79 4.41
N TYR A 142 -9.83 8.57 3.82
CA TYR A 142 -10.86 9.61 3.75
C TYR A 142 -11.72 9.64 5.05
N PRO A 143 -12.05 10.83 5.59
CA PRO A 143 -11.47 12.14 5.28
C PRO A 143 -10.00 12.21 5.70
N PRO A 144 -9.19 13.11 5.07
CA PRO A 144 -7.77 13.19 5.34
C PRO A 144 -7.49 13.57 6.79
N GLU A 145 -6.36 13.11 7.30
CA GLU A 145 -5.91 13.44 8.65
C GLU A 145 -4.82 14.52 8.59
N PRO A 146 -4.85 15.50 9.49
CA PRO A 146 -3.76 16.47 9.63
C PRO A 146 -2.45 15.76 9.99
N ILE A 147 -1.50 15.76 9.05
CA ILE A 147 -0.15 15.19 9.21
C ILE A 147 0.91 16.22 8.87
N ARG A 148 2.15 15.98 9.27
CA ARG A 148 3.29 16.77 8.83
C ARG A 148 3.68 16.37 7.43
N GLY A 149 3.00 16.90 6.42
CA GLY A 149 3.23 16.58 5.01
C GLY A 149 1.95 16.55 4.19
N VAL A 150 1.80 15.56 3.33
CA VAL A 150 0.72 15.49 2.33
C VAL A 150 -0.04 14.17 2.44
N MET A 151 -1.36 14.26 2.45
CA MET A 151 -2.26 13.11 2.32
C MET A 151 -3.20 13.31 1.14
N ILE A 152 -3.11 12.43 0.15
CA ILE A 152 -4.06 12.30 -0.95
C ILE A 152 -4.87 11.04 -0.65
N THR A 153 -6.14 11.20 -0.32
CA THR A 153 -6.96 10.08 0.16
C THR A 153 -7.38 9.13 -0.95
N ASP A 154 -7.86 7.96 -0.56
CA ASP A 154 -8.49 6.96 -1.44
C ASP A 154 -9.78 7.46 -2.14
N HIS A 155 -10.31 8.60 -1.74
CA HIS A 155 -11.46 9.28 -2.36
C HIS A 155 -11.05 10.48 -3.24
N ALA A 156 -9.76 10.74 -3.45
CA ALA A 156 -9.30 11.93 -4.13
C ALA A 156 -9.48 11.89 -5.66
N LEU A 157 -9.61 10.72 -6.27
CA LEU A 157 -9.76 10.60 -7.72
C LEU A 157 -11.20 10.38 -8.14
N PRO A 158 -11.66 11.05 -9.24
CA PRO A 158 -13.02 10.90 -9.77
C PRO A 158 -13.38 9.47 -10.21
N GLY A 159 -12.39 8.66 -10.54
CA GLY A 159 -12.59 7.27 -11.02
C GLY A 159 -13.17 6.32 -9.97
N ALA A 160 -13.12 6.67 -8.67
CA ALA A 160 -13.98 6.01 -7.69
C ALA A 160 -15.47 6.18 -8.04
N THR A 161 -15.85 7.22 -8.82
CA THR A 161 -17.22 7.52 -9.19
C THR A 161 -17.64 7.07 -10.60
N GLU A 162 -16.72 6.93 -11.59
CA GLU A 162 -17.08 6.52 -12.96
C GLU A 162 -17.31 5.01 -13.13
N GLY A 163 -16.70 4.16 -12.31
CA GLY A 163 -17.11 2.77 -12.18
C GLY A 163 -18.61 2.60 -11.87
N LYS A 164 -19.23 3.64 -11.31
CA LYS A 164 -20.64 3.75 -10.94
C LYS A 164 -21.62 3.65 -12.10
N LYS A 165 -21.43 4.49 -13.12
CA LYS A 165 -22.31 4.54 -14.31
C LYS A 165 -22.29 3.22 -15.03
N PHE A 166 -21.15 2.56 -15.04
CA PHE A 166 -20.92 1.36 -15.82
C PHE A 166 -21.58 0.11 -15.19
N MET A 167 -21.36 -0.15 -13.88
CA MET A 167 -21.96 -1.33 -13.24
C MET A 167 -23.50 -1.19 -13.15
N ARG A 168 -23.99 0.01 -12.86
CA ARG A 168 -25.43 0.30 -12.92
C ARG A 168 -25.99 -0.02 -14.31
N ASN A 169 -25.30 0.37 -15.38
CA ASN A 169 -25.75 0.14 -16.76
C ASN A 169 -25.58 -1.33 -17.21
N LEU A 170 -24.66 -2.10 -16.60
CA LEU A 170 -24.47 -3.50 -16.90
C LEU A 170 -25.62 -4.39 -16.37
N PHE A 171 -26.24 -4.00 -15.25
CA PHE A 171 -27.28 -4.77 -14.57
C PHE A 171 -28.67 -4.10 -14.61
N ALA A 172 -28.75 -2.86 -15.07
CA ALA A 172 -30.04 -2.17 -15.24
C ALA A 172 -30.74 -2.57 -16.54
N GLU A 173 -32.06 -2.75 -16.46
CA GLU A 173 -32.90 -2.97 -17.64
C GLU A 173 -33.09 -1.72 -18.52
N ALA A 174 -32.68 -0.52 -18.03
CA ALA A 174 -32.67 0.72 -18.79
C ALA A 174 -31.52 1.64 -18.33
N PRO A 175 -30.90 2.42 -19.25
CA PRO A 175 -29.86 3.39 -18.88
C PRO A 175 -30.43 4.50 -18.00
N ALA A 176 -29.74 4.78 -16.91
CA ALA A 176 -30.11 5.90 -16.03
C ALA A 176 -29.70 7.26 -16.63
N PRO A 177 -30.40 8.35 -16.28
CA PRO A 177 -30.06 9.69 -16.76
C PRO A 177 -28.63 10.09 -16.37
N ASP A 178 -28.00 10.87 -17.24
CA ASP A 178 -26.65 11.43 -17.03
C ASP A 178 -26.68 12.45 -15.89
N ASP A 179 -26.31 12.00 -14.69
CA ASP A 179 -25.97 12.92 -13.61
C ASP A 179 -24.49 13.29 -13.77
N ASP A 180 -24.28 14.55 -14.11
CA ASP A 180 -22.97 15.20 -14.21
C ASP A 180 -22.39 15.29 -12.79
N ALA A 181 -21.62 14.27 -12.39
CA ALA A 181 -20.92 14.28 -11.11
C ALA A 181 -19.60 15.06 -11.27
N SER A 182 -19.69 16.38 -11.27
CA SER A 182 -18.60 17.24 -10.82
C SER A 182 -18.08 16.73 -9.47
N LEU A 183 -16.79 16.86 -9.20
CA LEU A 183 -16.20 16.65 -7.87
C LEU A 183 -17.15 17.29 -6.85
N GLY A 184 -17.91 16.46 -6.11
CA GLY A 184 -19.17 16.83 -5.51
C GLY A 184 -19.10 18.11 -4.68
N GLU A 185 -19.87 19.12 -5.06
CA GLU A 185 -20.24 20.20 -4.16
C GLU A 185 -20.93 19.56 -2.94
N GLY A 186 -20.19 19.47 -1.82
CA GLY A 186 -20.67 18.90 -0.55
C GLY A 186 -19.83 17.77 0.04
N SER A 187 -18.85 17.22 -0.67
CA SER A 187 -17.88 16.30 -0.06
C SER A 187 -16.85 17.08 0.76
N GLY A 188 -16.47 16.54 1.93
CA GLY A 188 -15.37 17.08 2.74
C GLY A 188 -14.05 17.07 1.97
N PRO A 189 -12.96 17.65 2.54
CA PRO A 189 -11.65 17.68 1.90
C PRO A 189 -11.17 16.26 1.56
N VAL A 190 -10.62 16.08 0.36
CA VAL A 190 -10.05 14.80 -0.11
C VAL A 190 -8.53 14.78 -0.06
N THR A 191 -7.91 15.91 0.30
CA THR A 191 -6.46 16.05 0.47
C THR A 191 -6.12 16.80 1.76
N TRP A 192 -4.92 16.58 2.27
CA TRP A 192 -4.31 17.41 3.29
C TRP A 192 -2.89 17.80 2.84
N PRO A 193 -2.55 19.11 2.80
CA PRO A 193 -3.48 20.23 2.86
C PRO A 193 -4.37 20.34 1.60
N ASP A 194 -5.45 21.11 1.67
CA ASP A 194 -6.41 21.31 0.57
C ASP A 194 -5.77 21.93 -0.69
N SER A 195 -4.60 22.54 -0.54
CA SER A 195 -3.84 23.11 -1.67
C SER A 195 -3.43 22.08 -2.73
N TRP A 196 -3.55 20.80 -2.45
CA TRP A 196 -3.29 19.71 -3.41
C TRP A 196 -4.49 19.37 -4.30
N ILE A 197 -5.70 19.81 -3.97
CA ILE A 197 -6.90 19.53 -4.78
C ILE A 197 -6.73 19.93 -6.26
N PRO A 198 -6.28 21.17 -6.60
CA PRO A 198 -6.08 21.56 -8.00
C PRO A 198 -5.03 20.72 -8.73
N ARG A 199 -4.01 20.24 -8.02
CA ARG A 199 -2.95 19.40 -8.59
C ARG A 199 -3.43 17.99 -8.89
N VAL A 200 -4.25 17.43 -8.00
CA VAL A 200 -4.92 16.14 -8.24
C VAL A 200 -5.81 16.23 -9.48
N ALA A 201 -6.59 17.30 -9.63
CA ALA A 201 -7.41 17.53 -10.81
C ALA A 201 -6.55 17.66 -12.09
N ALA A 202 -5.47 18.45 -12.05
CA ALA A 202 -4.56 18.60 -13.17
C ALA A 202 -3.87 17.29 -13.57
N ALA A 203 -3.49 16.46 -12.59
CA ALA A 203 -2.90 15.14 -12.86
C ALA A 203 -3.91 14.17 -13.50
N ALA A 204 -5.20 14.28 -13.15
CA ALA A 204 -6.26 13.47 -13.74
C ALA A 204 -6.58 13.87 -15.21
N GLU A 205 -6.36 15.13 -15.56
CA GLU A 205 -6.55 15.66 -16.92
C GLU A 205 -5.29 15.54 -17.79
N ALA A 206 -4.15 15.15 -17.20
CA ALA A 206 -2.87 15.13 -17.92
C ALA A 206 -2.86 14.05 -19.00
N GLU A 207 -2.48 14.45 -20.21
CA GLU A 207 -2.30 13.57 -21.35
C GLU A 207 -0.90 12.93 -21.40
N GLY A 208 -0.79 11.84 -22.16
CA GLY A 208 0.46 11.10 -22.39
C GLY A 208 0.73 10.06 -21.31
N ALA A 209 1.41 8.98 -21.68
CA ALA A 209 1.78 7.88 -20.80
C ALA A 209 3.11 8.18 -20.07
N LEU A 210 3.20 7.84 -18.78
CA LEU A 210 4.43 7.93 -17.98
C LEU A 210 5.47 6.88 -18.41
N THR A 211 5.00 5.76 -18.97
CA THR A 211 5.85 4.64 -19.36
C THR A 211 5.69 4.29 -20.84
N PRO A 212 6.70 3.67 -21.48
CA PRO A 212 6.59 3.24 -22.87
C PRO A 212 5.57 2.12 -23.10
N ILE A 213 5.12 1.44 -22.04
CA ILE A 213 4.19 0.30 -22.14
C ILE A 213 2.80 0.77 -22.57
N GLY A 214 2.37 1.93 -22.09
CA GLY A 214 1.04 2.46 -22.35
C GLY A 214 -0.07 1.58 -21.79
N ASP A 215 -1.31 1.81 -22.24
CA ASP A 215 -2.48 1.03 -21.82
C ASP A 215 -2.47 -0.37 -22.47
N PRO A 216 -2.28 -1.45 -21.71
CA PRO A 216 -2.15 -2.80 -22.25
C PRO A 216 -3.47 -3.39 -22.75
N PHE A 217 -4.60 -2.76 -22.45
CA PHE A 217 -5.93 -3.28 -22.76
C PHE A 217 -6.45 -2.80 -24.12
N VAL A 218 -5.95 -1.69 -24.65
CA VAL A 218 -6.46 -1.06 -25.88
C VAL A 218 -6.44 -2.01 -27.07
N THR A 219 -5.37 -2.77 -27.26
CA THR A 219 -5.18 -3.67 -28.42
C THR A 219 -5.37 -5.15 -28.07
N ALA A 220 -5.69 -5.50 -26.83
CA ALA A 220 -5.83 -6.89 -26.39
C ALA A 220 -7.03 -7.56 -27.04
N THR A 221 -6.91 -8.82 -27.42
CA THR A 221 -8.05 -9.66 -27.83
C THR A 221 -8.71 -10.18 -26.56
N LEU A 222 -9.93 -9.70 -26.29
CA LEU A 222 -10.66 -9.98 -25.04
C LEU A 222 -12.03 -10.57 -25.36
N PRO A 223 -12.56 -11.49 -24.52
CA PRO A 223 -13.94 -11.93 -24.60
C PRO A 223 -14.92 -10.75 -24.53
N SER A 224 -16.07 -10.89 -25.17
CA SER A 224 -17.08 -9.82 -25.24
C SER A 224 -17.67 -9.42 -23.89
N TRP A 225 -17.60 -10.30 -22.89
CA TRP A 225 -18.02 -10.00 -21.52
C TRP A 225 -16.96 -9.24 -20.70
N VAL A 226 -15.71 -9.12 -21.20
CA VAL A 226 -14.68 -8.29 -20.56
C VAL A 226 -14.81 -6.85 -21.01
N LEU A 227 -14.90 -5.96 -20.05
CA LEU A 227 -15.17 -4.56 -20.26
C LEU A 227 -13.88 -3.76 -20.39
N ARG A 228 -13.41 -3.66 -21.64
CA ARG A 228 -12.17 -2.99 -22.01
C ARG A 228 -12.05 -1.56 -21.43
N ASP A 229 -13.10 -0.75 -21.59
CA ASP A 229 -13.08 0.65 -21.15
C ASP A 229 -12.88 0.77 -19.63
N LYS A 230 -13.42 -0.21 -18.89
CA LYS A 230 -13.22 -0.29 -17.44
C LYS A 230 -11.78 -0.65 -17.07
N LEU A 231 -11.18 -1.61 -17.78
CA LEU A 231 -9.75 -1.94 -17.59
C LEU A 231 -8.85 -0.75 -17.91
N SER A 232 -9.13 -0.06 -19.01
CA SER A 232 -8.42 1.18 -19.40
C SER A 232 -8.65 2.31 -18.38
N ALA A 233 -9.79 2.37 -17.70
CA ALA A 233 -10.02 3.32 -16.62
C ALA A 233 -9.13 3.00 -15.39
N TYR A 234 -8.93 1.73 -15.05
CA TYR A 234 -8.00 1.33 -13.98
C TYR A 234 -6.55 1.69 -14.31
N TYR A 235 -6.15 1.47 -15.57
CA TYR A 235 -4.85 1.92 -16.06
C TYR A 235 -4.69 3.44 -15.88
N ARG A 236 -5.65 4.26 -16.35
CA ARG A 236 -5.61 5.72 -16.20
C ARG A 236 -5.56 6.16 -14.74
N GLN A 237 -6.25 5.44 -13.85
CA GLN A 237 -6.23 5.74 -12.43
C GLN A 237 -4.84 5.53 -11.83
N ASP A 238 -4.19 4.39 -12.08
CA ASP A 238 -2.84 4.13 -11.59
C ASP A 238 -1.82 5.09 -12.21
N GLU A 239 -1.99 5.47 -13.49
CA GLU A 239 -1.19 6.50 -14.16
C GLU A 239 -1.30 7.86 -13.44
N THR A 240 -2.53 8.28 -13.12
CA THR A 240 -2.81 9.52 -12.39
C THR A 240 -2.21 9.49 -10.99
N LEU A 241 -2.38 8.38 -10.26
CA LEU A 241 -1.79 8.20 -8.93
C LEU A 241 -0.25 8.28 -8.96
N ALA A 242 0.38 7.68 -9.97
CA ALA A 242 1.82 7.76 -10.13
C ALA A 242 2.29 9.20 -10.41
N ARG A 243 1.58 9.97 -11.26
CA ARG A 243 1.86 11.39 -11.49
C ARG A 243 1.79 12.20 -10.20
N ILE A 244 0.73 12.04 -9.45
CA ILE A 244 0.54 12.69 -8.14
C ILE A 244 1.68 12.31 -7.19
N ALA A 245 2.00 11.02 -7.09
CA ALA A 245 3.04 10.53 -6.22
C ALA A 245 4.42 11.12 -6.58
N LEU A 246 4.76 11.17 -7.86
CA LEU A 246 6.01 11.76 -8.34
C LEU A 246 6.07 13.28 -8.07
N GLU A 247 4.96 14.00 -8.21
CA GLU A 247 4.88 15.43 -7.91
C GLU A 247 5.01 15.70 -6.41
N VAL A 248 4.31 14.93 -5.58
CA VAL A 248 4.41 15.00 -4.11
C VAL A 248 5.85 14.74 -3.66
N GLU A 249 6.51 13.71 -4.20
CA GLU A 249 7.90 13.42 -3.88
C GLU A 249 8.84 14.55 -4.29
N ALA A 250 8.70 15.04 -5.52
CA ALA A 250 9.56 16.10 -6.05
C ALA A 250 9.47 17.41 -5.24
N GLU A 251 8.28 17.76 -4.76
CA GLU A 251 8.07 19.00 -4.00
C GLU A 251 8.41 18.86 -2.52
N THR A 252 8.06 17.73 -1.90
CA THR A 252 8.11 17.62 -0.44
C THR A 252 9.27 16.77 0.08
N ARG A 253 9.84 15.90 -0.75
CA ARG A 253 10.89 14.93 -0.38
C ARG A 253 10.62 14.30 1.01
N PRO A 254 9.50 13.62 1.19
CA PRO A 254 9.07 13.16 2.51
C PRO A 254 10.06 12.14 3.09
N ASP A 255 10.17 12.10 4.43
CA ASP A 255 10.91 11.05 5.15
C ASP A 255 10.24 9.68 4.96
N VAL A 256 8.90 9.66 4.87
CA VAL A 256 8.10 8.45 4.63
C VAL A 256 7.11 8.73 3.52
N MET A 257 7.16 7.94 2.46
CA MET A 257 6.21 7.98 1.35
C MET A 257 5.49 6.64 1.25
N MET A 258 4.16 6.69 1.20
CA MET A 258 3.29 5.53 1.06
C MET A 258 2.39 5.73 -0.16
N VAL A 259 2.40 4.80 -1.10
CA VAL A 259 1.59 4.85 -2.32
C VAL A 259 0.88 3.52 -2.49
N LEU A 260 -0.41 3.52 -2.83
CA LEU A 260 -1.18 2.30 -3.10
C LEU A 260 -1.75 2.32 -4.52
N PHE A 261 -1.40 1.30 -5.31
CA PHE A 261 -1.96 1.02 -6.63
C PHE A 261 -2.96 -0.14 -6.55
N GLN A 262 -4.13 0.02 -7.15
CA GLN A 262 -5.20 -0.97 -7.07
C GLN A 262 -5.58 -1.59 -8.43
N GLY A 263 -4.93 -1.17 -9.51
CA GLY A 263 -5.33 -1.58 -10.84
C GLY A 263 -5.09 -3.07 -11.13
N ILE A 264 -4.08 -3.70 -10.50
CA ILE A 264 -3.85 -5.15 -10.62
C ILE A 264 -5.02 -5.92 -10.01
N ASP A 265 -5.46 -5.59 -8.79
CA ASP A 265 -6.62 -6.22 -8.15
C ASP A 265 -7.87 -6.12 -9.03
N ARG A 266 -8.23 -4.90 -9.40
CA ARG A 266 -9.41 -4.62 -10.21
C ARG A 266 -9.39 -5.31 -11.58
N SER A 267 -8.23 -5.38 -12.22
CA SER A 267 -8.06 -6.06 -13.50
C SER A 267 -8.10 -7.57 -13.32
N SER A 268 -7.55 -8.11 -12.25
CA SER A 268 -7.56 -9.53 -11.94
C SER A 268 -8.97 -10.04 -11.65
N HIS A 269 -9.83 -9.26 -11.00
CA HIS A 269 -11.24 -9.61 -10.86
C HIS A 269 -11.90 -9.91 -12.21
N MET A 270 -11.50 -9.23 -13.30
CA MET A 270 -12.08 -9.41 -14.63
C MET A 270 -11.32 -10.41 -15.51
N LEU A 271 -10.02 -10.60 -15.29
CA LEU A 271 -9.17 -11.38 -16.20
C LEU A 271 -8.62 -12.67 -15.58
N TRP A 272 -8.83 -12.92 -14.29
CA TRP A 272 -8.26 -14.10 -13.62
C TRP A 272 -8.74 -15.42 -14.19
N GLY A 273 -9.92 -15.45 -14.76
CA GLY A 273 -10.42 -16.60 -15.51
C GLY A 273 -9.55 -17.03 -16.69
N MET A 274 -8.67 -16.14 -17.21
CA MET A 274 -7.67 -16.47 -18.22
C MET A 274 -6.44 -17.16 -17.62
N VAL A 275 -6.19 -17.00 -16.34
CA VAL A 275 -5.08 -17.62 -15.59
C VAL A 275 -5.45 -19.03 -15.16
N GLU A 276 -6.66 -19.21 -14.67
CA GLU A 276 -7.15 -20.48 -14.14
C GLU A 276 -7.48 -21.52 -15.21
N PRO A 277 -7.46 -22.82 -14.90
CA PRO A 277 -7.99 -23.85 -15.77
C PRO A 277 -9.44 -23.58 -16.18
N ALA A 278 -9.75 -23.71 -17.47
CA ALA A 278 -11.09 -23.39 -17.99
C ALA A 278 -12.18 -24.26 -17.34
N GLU A 279 -11.82 -25.49 -16.95
CA GLU A 279 -12.70 -26.50 -16.35
C GLU A 279 -13.29 -26.05 -15.00
N LEU A 280 -12.72 -25.03 -14.37
CA LEU A 280 -13.25 -24.43 -13.13
C LEU A 280 -14.47 -23.52 -13.40
N TYR A 281 -14.77 -23.25 -14.66
CA TYR A 281 -15.83 -22.34 -15.07
C TYR A 281 -16.86 -23.03 -15.96
N PRO A 282 -18.12 -22.54 -16.01
CA PRO A 282 -19.13 -23.07 -16.94
C PRO A 282 -18.63 -23.01 -18.38
N GLU A 283 -18.85 -24.11 -19.15
CA GLU A 283 -18.41 -24.23 -20.55
C GLU A 283 -18.94 -23.08 -21.43
N SER A 284 -20.15 -22.62 -21.15
CA SER A 284 -20.78 -21.49 -21.84
C SER A 284 -20.04 -20.17 -21.73
N LEU A 285 -19.10 -20.08 -20.78
CA LEU A 285 -18.25 -18.87 -20.52
C LEU A 285 -16.85 -19.04 -21.08
N HIS A 286 -16.46 -20.22 -21.57
CA HIS A 286 -15.10 -20.45 -22.05
C HIS A 286 -14.77 -19.53 -23.22
N PRO A 287 -13.70 -18.74 -23.12
CA PRO A 287 -13.23 -17.93 -24.23
C PRO A 287 -12.60 -18.79 -25.31
N SER A 288 -12.53 -18.27 -26.52
CA SER A 288 -11.68 -18.87 -27.56
C SER A 288 -10.22 -18.87 -27.13
N ALA A 289 -9.38 -19.70 -27.74
CA ALA A 289 -7.94 -19.74 -27.43
C ALA A 289 -7.25 -18.37 -27.62
N ALA A 290 -7.67 -17.62 -28.65
CA ALA A 290 -7.13 -16.28 -28.91
C ALA A 290 -7.53 -15.24 -27.84
N GLU A 291 -8.77 -15.29 -27.36
CA GLU A 291 -9.26 -14.41 -26.29
C GLU A 291 -8.60 -14.75 -24.96
N ARG A 292 -8.42 -16.06 -24.67
CA ARG A 292 -7.73 -16.49 -23.46
C ARG A 292 -6.28 -16.00 -23.43
N GLU A 293 -5.53 -16.23 -24.52
CA GLU A 293 -4.14 -15.77 -24.62
C GLU A 293 -4.05 -14.25 -24.58
N GLY A 294 -4.95 -13.57 -25.33
CA GLY A 294 -4.99 -12.10 -25.34
C GLY A 294 -5.29 -11.49 -23.98
N GLY A 295 -6.24 -12.05 -23.23
CA GLY A 295 -6.57 -11.59 -21.88
C GLY A 295 -5.47 -11.88 -20.88
N LEU A 296 -4.84 -13.05 -20.93
CA LEU A 296 -3.71 -13.41 -20.08
C LEU A 296 -2.50 -12.51 -20.34
N GLU A 297 -2.17 -12.25 -21.61
CA GLU A 297 -1.06 -11.37 -21.96
C GLU A 297 -1.35 -9.90 -21.60
N ALA A 298 -2.60 -9.44 -21.74
CA ALA A 298 -2.99 -8.11 -21.30
C ALA A 298 -2.79 -7.94 -19.77
N LEU A 299 -3.17 -8.95 -18.99
CA LEU A 299 -2.92 -8.95 -17.54
C LEU A 299 -1.43 -8.94 -17.23
N ARG A 300 -0.62 -9.79 -17.88
CA ARG A 300 0.84 -9.80 -17.69
C ARG A 300 1.48 -8.46 -18.03
N ARG A 301 1.07 -7.83 -19.12
CA ARG A 301 1.54 -6.48 -19.48
C ARG A 301 1.12 -5.41 -18.48
N TYR A 302 0.02 -5.60 -17.78
CA TYR A 302 -0.38 -4.71 -16.70
C TYR A 302 0.56 -4.83 -15.49
N TYR A 303 1.05 -6.04 -15.18
CA TYR A 303 2.11 -6.22 -14.18
C TYR A 303 3.43 -5.55 -14.61
N GLU A 304 3.81 -5.65 -15.89
CA GLU A 304 4.99 -4.94 -16.42
C GLU A 304 4.83 -3.42 -16.29
N TYR A 305 3.65 -2.92 -16.62
CA TYR A 305 3.32 -1.51 -16.45
C TYR A 305 3.42 -1.07 -14.99
N SER A 306 2.87 -1.85 -14.07
CA SER A 306 2.97 -1.58 -12.63
C SER A 306 4.43 -1.61 -12.14
N ASP A 307 5.24 -2.56 -12.63
CA ASP A 307 6.69 -2.60 -12.37
C ASP A 307 7.40 -1.33 -12.88
N ALA A 308 7.02 -0.82 -14.05
CA ALA A 308 7.57 0.41 -14.58
C ALA A 308 7.19 1.64 -13.73
N LEU A 309 5.94 1.73 -13.24
CA LEU A 309 5.53 2.80 -12.32
C LEU A 309 6.32 2.74 -11.00
N ILE A 310 6.54 1.54 -10.46
CA ILE A 310 7.38 1.33 -9.28
C ILE A 310 8.80 1.85 -9.57
N GLY A 311 9.35 1.52 -10.74
CA GLY A 311 10.67 1.99 -11.18
C GLY A 311 10.81 3.50 -11.11
N LEU A 312 9.82 4.26 -11.63
CA LEU A 312 9.81 5.73 -11.59
C LEU A 312 9.84 6.28 -10.16
N LEU A 313 9.14 5.64 -9.24
CA LEU A 313 9.15 6.04 -7.82
C LEU A 313 10.49 5.68 -7.16
N VAL A 314 10.98 4.46 -7.38
CA VAL A 314 12.24 3.95 -6.80
C VAL A 314 13.44 4.79 -7.21
N GLU A 315 13.48 5.35 -8.42
CA GLU A 315 14.54 6.24 -8.91
C GLU A 315 14.64 7.56 -8.11
N ARG A 316 13.62 7.95 -7.37
CA ARG A 316 13.63 9.12 -6.48
C ARG A 316 14.29 8.87 -5.12
N PHE A 317 14.64 7.61 -4.82
CA PHE A 317 15.21 7.18 -3.55
C PHE A 317 16.63 6.63 -3.75
N GLY A 318 17.48 6.94 -2.77
CA GLY A 318 18.89 6.54 -2.81
C GLY A 318 19.12 5.09 -2.37
N PRO A 319 20.37 4.63 -2.42
CA PRO A 319 20.74 3.27 -1.98
C PRO A 319 20.62 3.10 -0.46
N ASP A 320 20.71 4.19 0.30
CA ASP A 320 20.58 4.17 1.77
C ASP A 320 19.13 4.24 2.24
N ASP A 321 18.18 4.47 1.34
CA ASP A 321 16.76 4.55 1.64
C ASP A 321 16.13 3.15 1.69
N LEU A 322 15.10 2.97 2.51
CA LEU A 322 14.28 1.75 2.52
C LEU A 322 13.25 1.81 1.40
N ILE A 323 13.31 0.84 0.53
CA ILE A 323 12.23 0.56 -0.43
C ILE A 323 11.54 -0.72 0.01
N MET A 324 10.23 -0.68 0.17
CA MET A 324 9.38 -1.86 0.36
C MET A 324 8.26 -1.83 -0.66
N VAL A 325 8.10 -2.92 -1.40
CA VAL A 325 6.96 -3.16 -2.29
C VAL A 325 6.23 -4.37 -1.75
N VAL A 326 4.94 -4.21 -1.44
CA VAL A 326 4.13 -5.23 -0.80
C VAL A 326 2.79 -5.41 -1.50
N SER A 327 2.31 -6.65 -1.56
CA SER A 327 0.94 -6.95 -1.95
C SER A 327 0.21 -7.61 -0.78
N ASP A 328 -1.05 -7.31 -0.65
CA ASP A 328 -1.89 -7.81 0.44
C ASP A 328 -2.42 -9.22 0.19
N HIS A 329 -2.64 -9.64 -1.05
CA HIS A 329 -3.10 -10.97 -1.44
C HIS A 329 -2.84 -11.31 -2.91
N GLY A 330 -3.06 -12.57 -3.26
CA GLY A 330 -3.22 -13.07 -4.62
C GLY A 330 -4.68 -13.39 -4.94
N PHE A 331 -4.91 -14.32 -5.88
CA PHE A 331 -6.23 -14.62 -6.42
C PHE A 331 -6.50 -16.11 -6.51
N GLU A 332 -7.78 -16.46 -6.61
CA GLU A 332 -8.34 -17.77 -6.96
C GLU A 332 -9.47 -17.63 -7.96
N ALA A 333 -9.93 -18.78 -8.52
CA ALA A 333 -11.07 -18.79 -9.42
C ALA A 333 -12.35 -18.29 -8.74
N GLY A 334 -12.95 -17.25 -9.30
CA GLY A 334 -14.27 -16.76 -8.93
C GLY A 334 -15.29 -17.20 -9.97
N VAL A 335 -16.28 -17.97 -9.57
CA VAL A 335 -17.29 -18.48 -10.51
C VAL A 335 -18.58 -17.71 -10.32
N THR A 336 -18.99 -17.01 -11.37
CA THR A 336 -20.34 -16.46 -11.48
C THR A 336 -21.04 -17.08 -12.69
N TRP A 337 -22.36 -17.04 -12.71
CA TRP A 337 -23.12 -17.56 -13.86
C TRP A 337 -23.01 -16.69 -15.13
N LYS A 338 -22.40 -15.51 -15.03
CA LYS A 338 -22.30 -14.55 -16.14
C LYS A 338 -20.89 -14.38 -16.70
N ILE A 339 -19.87 -14.49 -15.86
CA ILE A 339 -18.47 -14.19 -16.24
C ILE A 339 -17.50 -15.09 -15.50
N MET A 340 -16.34 -15.33 -16.11
CA MET A 340 -15.18 -15.97 -15.49
C MET A 340 -14.39 -14.91 -14.70
N THR A 341 -14.53 -14.91 -13.40
CA THR A 341 -13.90 -13.90 -12.53
C THR A 341 -12.71 -14.44 -11.75
N GLY A 342 -11.92 -13.54 -11.18
CA GLY A 342 -11.07 -13.82 -10.03
C GLY A 342 -11.75 -13.40 -8.74
N THR A 343 -11.40 -14.05 -7.66
CA THR A 343 -11.80 -13.68 -6.30
C THR A 343 -10.64 -13.95 -5.33
N HIS A 344 -10.74 -13.40 -4.13
CA HIS A 344 -9.81 -13.68 -3.03
C HIS A 344 -10.57 -13.91 -1.71
N ASN A 345 -11.86 -14.25 -1.79
CA ASN A 345 -12.75 -14.32 -0.63
C ASN A 345 -12.65 -15.61 0.18
N SER A 346 -11.91 -16.63 -0.30
CA SER A 346 -11.74 -17.89 0.42
C SER A 346 -10.30 -18.11 0.90
N PRO A 347 -10.08 -19.03 1.87
CA PRO A 347 -8.73 -19.39 2.33
C PRO A 347 -7.82 -20.02 1.26
N LYS A 348 -8.31 -20.23 0.03
CA LYS A 348 -7.51 -20.77 -1.08
C LYS A 348 -6.78 -19.68 -1.86
N ALA A 349 -7.23 -18.44 -1.75
CA ALA A 349 -6.51 -17.33 -2.33
C ALA A 349 -5.12 -17.21 -1.68
N GLU A 350 -4.15 -16.90 -2.51
CA GLU A 350 -2.74 -16.86 -2.09
C GLU A 350 -2.43 -15.65 -1.22
N ASP A 351 -1.40 -15.80 -0.40
CA ASP A 351 -0.73 -14.67 0.24
C ASP A 351 -0.16 -13.69 -0.80
N GLY A 352 0.15 -12.48 -0.37
CA GLY A 352 0.76 -11.48 -1.22
C GLY A 352 2.27 -11.70 -1.43
N VAL A 353 2.93 -10.70 -1.98
CA VAL A 353 4.38 -10.67 -2.22
C VAL A 353 5.04 -9.52 -1.47
N LEU A 354 6.31 -9.70 -1.13
CA LEU A 354 7.15 -8.67 -0.51
C LEU A 354 8.48 -8.59 -1.26
N PHE A 355 8.89 -7.35 -1.54
CA PHE A 355 10.23 -7.00 -2.00
C PHE A 355 10.75 -5.86 -1.11
N ALA A 356 11.98 -5.97 -0.63
CA ALA A 356 12.57 -4.88 0.16
C ALA A 356 14.07 -4.75 -0.09
N ARG A 357 14.56 -3.50 -0.17
CA ARG A 357 15.97 -3.17 -0.20
C ARG A 357 16.29 -1.94 0.64
N GLY A 358 17.53 -1.82 1.03
CA GLY A 358 18.05 -0.66 1.78
C GLY A 358 19.32 -1.04 2.54
N ARG A 359 20.04 -0.05 3.03
CA ARG A 359 21.38 -0.22 3.66
C ARG A 359 21.44 -1.29 4.77
N ARG A 360 20.33 -1.51 5.49
CA ARG A 360 20.26 -2.49 6.60
C ARG A 360 19.40 -3.70 6.27
N ILE A 361 19.06 -3.90 5.02
CA ILE A 361 18.30 -5.05 4.59
C ILE A 361 19.28 -6.16 4.21
N ARG A 362 19.14 -7.33 4.83
CA ARG A 362 19.90 -8.51 4.48
C ARG A 362 19.48 -9.01 3.10
N HIS A 363 20.40 -9.62 2.36
CA HIS A 363 20.09 -10.22 1.06
C HIS A 363 19.54 -11.63 1.25
N GLY A 364 18.59 -12.03 0.41
CA GLY A 364 18.06 -13.41 0.37
C GLY A 364 16.53 -13.48 0.27
N GLU A 365 15.95 -14.50 0.86
CA GLU A 365 14.50 -14.70 0.90
C GLU A 365 13.90 -14.09 2.16
N ALA A 366 12.73 -13.45 2.00
CA ALA A 366 11.93 -12.97 3.11
C ALA A 366 10.99 -14.09 3.57
N GLU A 367 11.37 -14.76 4.65
CA GLU A 367 10.57 -15.84 5.24
C GLU A 367 9.82 -15.38 6.48
N GLY A 368 8.61 -15.90 6.66
CA GLY A 368 7.81 -15.73 7.87
C GLY A 368 7.30 -14.30 8.12
N VAL A 369 7.33 -13.43 7.11
CA VAL A 369 6.88 -12.03 7.23
C VAL A 369 5.39 -11.94 6.97
N SER A 370 4.70 -11.17 7.81
CA SER A 370 3.27 -10.91 7.74
C SER A 370 2.97 -9.43 7.47
N VAL A 371 1.76 -9.17 7.01
CA VAL A 371 1.26 -7.79 6.82
C VAL A 371 1.29 -6.96 8.12
N THR A 372 1.26 -7.60 9.28
CA THR A 372 1.42 -6.93 10.58
C THR A 372 2.83 -6.41 10.82
N ASP A 373 3.85 -6.99 10.17
CA ASP A 373 5.26 -6.70 10.43
C ASP A 373 5.79 -5.49 9.65
N VAL A 374 5.03 -5.01 8.66
CA VAL A 374 5.45 -3.92 7.78
C VAL A 374 5.68 -2.62 8.57
N THR A 375 4.68 -2.15 9.32
CA THR A 375 4.81 -0.93 10.16
C THR A 375 5.88 -1.07 11.24
N PRO A 376 5.98 -2.14 12.05
CA PRO A 376 7.08 -2.35 12.99
C PRO A 376 8.47 -2.31 12.34
N THR A 377 8.62 -2.88 11.15
CA THR A 377 9.87 -2.86 10.37
C THR A 377 10.26 -1.43 9.98
N ILE A 378 9.30 -0.66 9.45
CA ILE A 378 9.53 0.74 9.05
C ILE A 378 9.85 1.61 10.27
N LEU A 379 9.12 1.46 11.38
CA LEU A 379 9.42 2.19 12.62
C LEU A 379 10.84 1.90 13.10
N THR A 380 11.25 0.64 13.10
CA THR A 380 12.62 0.24 13.47
C THR A 380 13.65 0.83 12.53
N TRP A 381 13.40 0.86 11.22
CA TRP A 381 14.25 1.52 10.24
C TRP A 381 14.43 3.01 10.54
N LEU A 382 13.35 3.71 10.85
CA LEU A 382 13.36 5.14 11.20
C LEU A 382 13.97 5.44 12.57
N GLY A 383 14.35 4.42 13.35
CA GLY A 383 14.82 4.57 14.73
C GLY A 383 13.69 4.95 15.70
N LEU A 384 12.44 4.78 15.30
CA LEU A 384 11.27 5.01 16.13
C LEU A 384 10.92 3.72 16.93
N PRO A 385 10.42 3.85 18.17
CA PRO A 385 10.05 2.68 18.95
C PRO A 385 8.83 1.96 18.36
N VAL A 386 8.81 0.65 18.48
CA VAL A 386 7.65 -0.20 18.14
C VAL A 386 6.70 -0.26 19.32
N GLY A 387 5.41 -0.10 19.11
CA GLY A 387 4.39 -0.25 20.15
C GLY A 387 4.30 -1.70 20.62
N GLN A 388 4.38 -1.95 21.94
CA GLN A 388 4.19 -3.28 22.50
C GLN A 388 2.78 -3.83 22.30
N ASP A 389 1.84 -2.98 21.95
CA ASP A 389 0.47 -3.32 21.58
C ASP A 389 0.28 -3.55 20.07
N MET A 390 1.34 -3.50 19.27
CA MET A 390 1.32 -4.00 17.89
C MET A 390 1.31 -5.53 17.89
N ASP A 391 0.64 -6.12 16.91
CA ASP A 391 0.55 -7.58 16.75
C ASP A 391 1.72 -8.13 15.92
N GLY A 392 2.38 -7.27 15.14
CA GLY A 392 3.57 -7.61 14.35
C GLY A 392 4.88 -7.21 15.03
N GLU A 393 5.97 -7.74 14.50
CA GLU A 393 7.34 -7.48 14.92
C GLU A 393 8.18 -6.99 13.74
N PRO A 394 9.33 -6.32 13.97
CA PRO A 394 10.25 -5.99 12.89
C PRO A 394 10.72 -7.24 12.16
N ALA A 395 10.63 -7.24 10.84
CA ALA A 395 11.01 -8.38 10.02
C ALA A 395 12.49 -8.77 10.22
N ALA A 396 12.75 -10.08 10.26
CA ALA A 396 14.07 -10.63 10.55
C ALA A 396 15.16 -10.26 9.53
N PHE A 397 14.78 -9.86 8.33
CA PHE A 397 15.72 -9.38 7.31
C PHE A 397 16.26 -7.97 7.58
N LEU A 398 15.66 -7.21 8.51
CA LEU A 398 16.17 -5.90 8.91
C LEU A 398 17.28 -6.06 9.95
N ASP A 399 18.49 -5.67 9.62
CA ASP A 399 19.63 -5.64 10.54
C ASP A 399 19.62 -4.37 11.39
N ALA A 400 18.64 -4.27 12.28
CA ALA A 400 18.49 -3.18 13.24
C ALA A 400 17.80 -3.68 14.52
N ARG A 401 18.15 -3.03 15.63
CA ARG A 401 17.55 -3.36 16.93
C ARG A 401 16.34 -2.47 17.17
N ALA A 402 15.18 -3.08 17.40
CA ALA A 402 13.97 -2.37 17.78
C ALA A 402 14.07 -1.81 19.20
N ARG A 403 13.58 -0.59 19.38
CA ARG A 403 13.18 -0.05 20.68
C ARG A 403 11.69 -0.22 20.82
N THR A 404 11.16 -0.22 22.03
CA THR A 404 9.73 -0.37 22.27
C THR A 404 9.15 0.76 23.11
N VAL A 405 7.87 1.00 22.93
CA VAL A 405 7.04 1.87 23.77
C VAL A 405 5.76 1.11 24.12
N ALA A 406 5.16 1.38 25.25
CA ALA A 406 3.96 0.64 25.66
C ALA A 406 2.84 0.74 24.63
N THR A 407 2.54 1.93 24.14
CA THR A 407 1.55 2.21 23.10
C THR A 407 1.70 3.61 22.54
N TYR A 408 1.19 3.84 21.34
CA TYR A 408 1.03 5.18 20.75
C TYR A 408 -0.35 5.80 21.04
N GLU A 409 -1.30 5.03 21.58
CA GLU A 409 -2.69 5.46 21.80
C GLU A 409 -2.88 6.35 23.04
N THR A 410 -1.81 7.04 23.46
CA THR A 410 -1.84 8.00 24.59
C THR A 410 -2.40 9.37 24.22
N LYS A 411 -2.51 9.65 22.93
CA LYS A 411 -3.06 10.90 22.38
C LYS A 411 -4.16 10.60 21.38
N PRO A 412 -5.14 11.50 21.22
CA PRO A 412 -6.14 11.32 20.18
C PRO A 412 -5.50 11.42 18.78
N ILE A 413 -6.04 10.65 17.83
CA ILE A 413 -5.67 10.76 16.41
C ILE A 413 -6.17 12.12 15.90
N PRO A 414 -5.32 12.94 15.27
CA PRO A 414 -5.75 14.19 14.66
C PRO A 414 -6.79 13.92 13.56
N ARG A 415 -7.90 14.64 13.57
CA ARG A 415 -8.99 14.47 12.60
C ARG A 415 -9.54 15.81 12.16
N LEU A 416 -9.99 15.90 10.92
CA LEU A 416 -10.78 17.01 10.44
C LEU A 416 -12.27 16.78 10.77
N ALA A 417 -13.00 17.86 11.02
CA ALA A 417 -14.44 17.79 11.09
C ALA A 417 -15.00 17.53 9.69
N THR A 418 -15.85 16.52 9.56
CA THR A 418 -16.40 16.11 8.26
C THR A 418 -17.90 16.21 8.21
N GLY A 419 -18.43 16.61 7.04
CA GLY A 419 -19.79 16.34 6.62
C GLY A 419 -19.90 14.99 5.87
N PRO A 420 -21.10 14.47 5.62
CA PRO A 420 -21.30 13.27 4.82
C PRO A 420 -20.78 13.49 3.39
N SER A 421 -20.10 12.47 2.82
CA SER A 421 -19.68 12.53 1.41
C SER A 421 -20.81 12.04 0.52
N GLY A 422 -21.19 12.80 -0.51
CA GLY A 422 -22.17 12.36 -1.52
C GLY A 422 -21.71 11.18 -2.39
N ALA A 423 -20.44 10.74 -2.24
CA ALA A 423 -19.87 9.60 -2.95
C ALA A 423 -20.19 8.25 -2.29
N GLU A 424 -20.68 8.24 -1.07
CA GLU A 424 -20.75 7.05 -0.21
C GLU A 424 -21.76 5.99 -0.68
N GLU A 425 -22.97 6.38 -1.00
CA GLU A 425 -24.03 5.43 -1.40
C GLU A 425 -23.68 4.67 -2.66
N THR A 426 -23.00 5.31 -3.57
CA THR A 426 -22.66 4.73 -4.86
C THR A 426 -21.44 3.78 -4.78
N TYR A 427 -20.50 4.03 -3.86
CA TYR A 427 -19.38 3.11 -3.64
C TYR A 427 -19.86 1.82 -2.93
N ILE A 428 -20.83 1.93 -2.03
CA ILE A 428 -21.49 0.79 -1.39
C ILE A 428 -22.18 -0.09 -2.44
N GLU A 429 -22.84 0.52 -3.43
CA GLU A 429 -23.50 -0.24 -4.51
C GLU A 429 -22.50 -1.00 -5.39
N GLN A 430 -21.33 -0.42 -5.67
CA GLN A 430 -20.24 -1.13 -6.37
C GLN A 430 -19.70 -2.33 -5.57
N LEU A 431 -19.52 -2.16 -4.28
CA LEU A 431 -19.05 -3.25 -3.41
C LEU A 431 -20.09 -4.38 -3.32
N ARG A 432 -21.38 -4.04 -3.40
CA ARG A 432 -22.48 -5.00 -3.44
C ARG A 432 -22.46 -5.82 -4.74
N GLU A 433 -22.21 -5.14 -5.86
CA GLU A 433 -22.10 -5.79 -7.17
C GLU A 433 -20.87 -6.69 -7.32
N LEU A 434 -19.77 -6.35 -6.64
CA LEU A 434 -18.56 -7.17 -6.56
C LEU A 434 -18.67 -8.30 -5.52
N GLY A 435 -19.79 -8.37 -4.77
CA GLY A 435 -20.02 -9.38 -3.74
C GLY A 435 -19.29 -9.16 -2.42
N TYR A 436 -18.80 -7.95 -2.19
CA TYR A 436 -18.12 -7.60 -0.92
C TYR A 436 -19.08 -7.24 0.20
N VAL A 437 -20.32 -6.82 -0.14
CA VAL A 437 -21.37 -6.45 0.82
C VAL A 437 -22.73 -6.94 0.36
N GLU A 438 -23.63 -7.26 1.31
CA GLU A 438 -25.01 -7.73 1.06
C GLU A 438 -25.98 -6.60 0.69
#